data_8dd31accaef1f9ed0b50a3b9f3ac1a77
#
_entry.id   8dd31accaef1f9ed0b50a3b9f3ac1a77
#
_cell.length_a   1.000
_cell.length_b   1.000
_cell.length_c   1.000
_cell.angle_alpha   90.00
_cell.angle_beta   90.00
_cell.angle_gamma   90.00
#
_symmetry.space_group_name_H-M   'P 1'
#
loop_
_entity.id
_entity.type
_entity.pdbx_description
1 polymer ?
#
loop_
_entity_poly.entity_id
_entity_poly.type
_entity_poly.pdbx_seq_one_letter_code
_entity_poly.pdbx_strand_id
1 'polypeptide(L)'
;MCIRDSICSTDDKKVYGYGRSIWAMIDTQTRQPQNILEIRDGEIMKYLETEKECPIGGLSRVKMGKEAKLVRSINTHYNDVDINGHINSVKYIEHVLDLFDISWYKSHRLKRFDIAYVAESYCGDELNFYQETIDENTFHVRITKSNDEVKDVEVVRSLIKFIKD
;
A
#
# COMPACT_ATOMS: atom_id res chain seq x y z
N MET A 1 4.29 -9.20 12.02
CA MET A 1 2.97 -9.87 12.13
C MET A 1 2.30 -9.89 10.77
N CYS A 2 1.69 -11.00 10.37
CA CYS A 2 0.90 -11.08 9.13
C CYS A 2 -0.58 -11.13 9.50
N ILE A 3 -1.35 -10.18 9.01
CA ILE A 3 -2.80 -10.09 9.19
C ILE A 3 -3.47 -10.50 7.88
N ARG A 4 -4.57 -11.25 8.00
CA ARG A 4 -5.39 -11.70 6.89
C ARG A 4 -6.83 -11.28 7.14
N ASP A 5 -7.42 -10.59 6.19
CA ASP A 5 -8.76 -10.04 6.27
C ASP A 5 -9.62 -10.55 5.12
N SER A 6 -10.92 -10.55 5.32
CA SER A 6 -11.91 -10.79 4.26
C SER A 6 -13.09 -9.84 4.39
N ILE A 7 -13.58 -9.38 3.26
CA ILE A 7 -14.80 -8.59 3.15
C ILE A 7 -15.90 -9.53 2.68
N CYS A 8 -16.90 -9.75 3.53
CA CYS A 8 -17.98 -10.71 3.28
C CYS A 8 -19.35 -10.02 3.33
N SER A 9 -20.30 -10.56 2.57
CA SER A 9 -21.73 -10.28 2.79
C SER A 9 -22.17 -10.77 4.18
N THR A 10 -23.05 -10.03 4.82
CA THR A 10 -23.67 -10.44 6.09
C THR A 10 -24.69 -11.55 5.90
N ASP A 11 -25.38 -11.57 4.77
CA ASP A 11 -26.54 -12.42 4.52
C ASP A 11 -26.15 -13.81 4.05
N ASP A 12 -25.39 -13.90 2.96
CA ASP A 12 -25.03 -15.18 2.30
C ASP A 12 -23.58 -15.61 2.54
N LYS A 13 -22.83 -14.84 3.34
CA LYS A 13 -21.40 -15.06 3.63
C LYS A 13 -20.50 -15.07 2.38
N LYS A 14 -21.00 -14.56 1.26
CA LYS A 14 -20.21 -14.42 0.04
C LYS A 14 -19.02 -13.49 0.28
N VAL A 15 -17.83 -13.94 -0.09
CA VAL A 15 -16.60 -13.13 0.03
C VAL A 15 -16.46 -12.26 -1.21
N TYR A 16 -16.30 -10.97 -1.00
CA TYR A 16 -16.06 -9.96 -2.05
C TYR A 16 -14.60 -9.63 -2.23
N GLY A 17 -13.78 -9.79 -1.20
CA GLY A 17 -12.37 -9.49 -1.27
C GLY A 17 -11.57 -10.03 -0.10
N TYR A 18 -10.27 -10.13 -0.31
CA TYR A 18 -9.32 -10.54 0.71
C TYR A 18 -8.22 -9.50 0.85
N GLY A 19 -7.79 -9.26 2.10
CA GLY A 19 -6.64 -8.47 2.44
C GLY A 19 -5.55 -9.31 3.09
N ARG A 20 -4.29 -8.99 2.81
CA ARG A 20 -3.14 -9.52 3.52
C ARG A 20 -2.15 -8.40 3.78
N SER A 21 -1.79 -8.20 5.03
CA SER A 21 -0.84 -7.16 5.42
C SER A 21 0.25 -7.71 6.33
N ILE A 22 1.44 -7.12 6.24
CA ILE A 22 2.55 -7.38 7.15
C ILE A 22 2.78 -6.12 7.96
N TRP A 23 2.75 -6.27 9.27
CA TRP A 23 2.98 -5.20 10.24
C TRP A 23 4.25 -5.45 11.02
N ALA A 24 5.09 -4.43 11.12
CA ALA A 24 6.23 -4.40 12.02
C ALA A 24 5.88 -3.57 13.26
N MET A 25 6.31 -4.02 14.43
CA MET A 25 6.29 -3.20 15.62
C MET A 25 7.59 -2.40 15.69
N ILE A 26 7.47 -1.12 15.96
CA ILE A 26 8.60 -0.19 16.02
C ILE A 26 8.56 0.49 17.38
N ASP A 27 9.71 0.57 18.04
CA ASP A 27 9.89 1.39 19.24
C ASP A 27 9.74 2.87 18.87
N THR A 28 8.90 3.60 19.59
CA THR A 28 8.56 4.99 19.26
C THR A 28 9.69 5.99 19.53
N GLN A 29 10.64 5.65 20.41
CA GLN A 29 11.77 6.50 20.75
C GLN A 29 12.99 6.21 19.88
N THR A 30 13.35 4.93 19.77
CA THR A 30 14.55 4.51 19.02
C THR A 30 14.30 4.31 17.53
N ARG A 31 13.03 4.21 17.11
CA ARG A 31 12.57 3.90 15.75
C ARG A 31 13.07 2.55 15.22
N GLN A 32 13.53 1.66 16.13
CA GLN A 32 14.02 0.35 15.76
C GLN A 32 12.91 -0.70 15.80
N PRO A 33 12.95 -1.71 14.90
CA PRO A 33 12.02 -2.83 14.96
C PRO A 33 12.11 -3.57 16.30
N GLN A 34 10.96 -3.94 16.86
CA GLN A 34 10.82 -4.69 18.09
C GLN A 34 10.27 -6.08 17.82
N ASN A 35 10.75 -7.05 18.59
CA ASN A 35 10.21 -8.40 18.53
C ASN A 35 8.87 -8.47 19.28
N ILE A 36 7.78 -8.61 18.51
CA ILE A 36 6.42 -8.68 19.08
C ILE A 36 6.21 -9.84 20.07
N LEU A 37 7.03 -10.89 19.97
CA LEU A 37 6.95 -12.06 20.88
C LEU A 37 7.53 -11.78 22.26
N GLU A 38 8.33 -10.74 22.44
CA GLU A 38 8.90 -10.32 23.72
C GLU A 38 7.97 -9.37 24.49
N ILE A 39 6.89 -8.90 23.83
CA ILE A 39 5.95 -7.96 24.44
C ILE A 39 4.86 -8.74 25.16
N ARG A 40 4.63 -8.40 26.43
CA ARG A 40 3.66 -9.08 27.30
C ARG A 40 3.77 -10.60 27.23
N ASP A 41 5.00 -11.12 27.34
CA ASP A 41 5.30 -12.56 27.33
C ASP A 41 4.69 -13.31 26.13
N GLY A 42 4.65 -12.66 24.97
CA GLY A 42 4.15 -13.26 23.73
C GLY A 42 2.63 -13.41 23.68
N GLU A 43 1.89 -12.56 24.39
CA GLU A 43 0.41 -12.62 24.45
C GLU A 43 -0.24 -12.67 23.06
N ILE A 44 0.40 -12.07 22.04
CA ILE A 44 -0.08 -12.09 20.64
C ILE A 44 -0.28 -13.51 20.09
N MET A 45 0.45 -14.51 20.62
CA MET A 45 0.32 -15.91 20.21
C MET A 45 -1.06 -16.51 20.49
N LYS A 46 -1.82 -15.95 21.44
CA LYS A 46 -3.21 -16.35 21.73
C LYS A 46 -4.17 -16.05 20.57
N TYR A 47 -3.79 -15.13 19.70
CA TYR A 47 -4.59 -14.66 18.56
C TYR A 47 -4.08 -15.22 17.24
N LEU A 48 -3.11 -16.14 17.26
CA LEU A 48 -2.55 -16.74 16.06
C LEU A 48 -3.54 -17.74 15.47
N GLU A 49 -4.00 -17.48 14.25
CA GLU A 49 -4.81 -18.41 13.47
C GLU A 49 -3.90 -19.27 12.59
N THR A 50 -3.82 -20.56 12.86
CA THR A 50 -2.94 -21.50 12.15
C THR A 50 -3.69 -22.43 11.20
N GLU A 51 -5.01 -22.59 11.38
CA GLU A 51 -5.80 -23.61 10.66
C GLU A 51 -6.38 -23.10 9.34
N LYS A 52 -6.63 -21.77 9.23
CA LYS A 52 -7.22 -21.21 8.02
C LYS A 52 -6.17 -20.88 6.98
N GLU A 53 -6.31 -21.46 5.81
CA GLU A 53 -5.50 -21.10 4.66
C GLU A 53 -5.78 -19.67 4.19
N CYS A 54 -4.74 -18.98 3.70
CA CYS A 54 -4.89 -17.69 3.07
C CYS A 54 -5.20 -17.89 1.58
N PRO A 55 -6.40 -17.49 1.10
CA PRO A 55 -6.81 -17.76 -0.29
C PRO A 55 -6.09 -16.88 -1.32
N ILE A 56 -5.35 -15.88 -0.88
CA ILE A 56 -4.53 -15.02 -1.74
C ILE A 56 -3.05 -15.35 -1.58
N GLY A 57 -2.32 -15.29 -2.70
CA GLY A 57 -0.87 -15.52 -2.72
C GLY A 57 -0.09 -14.54 -1.84
N GLY A 58 1.20 -14.80 -1.69
CA GLY A 58 2.12 -13.90 -0.98
C GLY A 58 2.13 -12.50 -1.55
N LEU A 59 2.69 -11.56 -0.77
CA LEU A 59 2.88 -10.18 -1.23
C LEU A 59 3.85 -10.16 -2.41
N SER A 60 3.52 -9.37 -3.42
CA SER A 60 4.39 -9.16 -4.57
C SER A 60 5.59 -8.29 -4.17
N ARG A 61 6.78 -8.70 -4.58
CA ARG A 61 7.95 -7.83 -4.51
C ARG A 61 7.98 -6.96 -5.77
N VAL A 62 7.42 -5.77 -5.68
CA VAL A 62 7.43 -4.82 -6.80
C VAL A 62 8.85 -4.34 -7.05
N LYS A 63 9.34 -4.55 -8.27
CA LYS A 63 10.60 -3.99 -8.76
C LYS A 63 10.28 -3.09 -9.93
N MET A 64 10.61 -1.81 -9.80
CA MET A 64 10.46 -0.86 -10.91
C MET A 64 11.51 -1.13 -11.98
N GLY A 65 11.06 -1.14 -13.22
CA GLY A 65 11.94 -1.19 -14.38
C GLY A 65 12.51 0.18 -14.74
N LYS A 66 13.29 0.23 -15.81
CA LYS A 66 13.88 1.46 -16.35
C LYS A 66 12.89 2.30 -17.18
N GLU A 67 11.76 1.71 -17.56
CA GLU A 67 10.74 2.32 -18.42
C GLU A 67 9.69 3.13 -17.63
N ALA A 68 9.82 3.21 -16.31
CA ALA A 68 8.93 4.00 -15.47
C ALA A 68 9.01 5.50 -15.82
N LYS A 69 7.86 6.10 -16.09
CA LYS A 69 7.73 7.52 -16.46
C LYS A 69 7.02 8.29 -15.37
N LEU A 70 7.44 9.52 -15.12
CA LEU A 70 6.71 10.45 -14.28
C LEU A 70 5.38 10.78 -14.94
N VAL A 71 4.27 10.45 -14.28
CA VAL A 71 2.90 10.66 -14.80
C VAL A 71 2.14 11.71 -14.02
N ARG A 72 2.52 11.98 -12.77
CA ARG A 72 1.85 12.97 -11.92
C ARG A 72 2.79 13.47 -10.83
N SER A 73 2.63 14.75 -10.45
CA SER A 73 3.21 15.33 -9.23
C SER A 73 2.12 16.07 -8.46
N ILE A 74 2.13 15.95 -7.15
CA ILE A 74 1.19 16.63 -6.25
C ILE A 74 1.92 17.16 -5.03
N ASN A 75 1.46 18.28 -4.48
CA ASN A 75 1.88 18.73 -3.16
C ASN A 75 0.95 18.15 -2.10
N THR A 76 1.51 17.72 -0.99
CA THR A 76 0.74 17.23 0.15
C THR A 76 0.23 18.39 1.00
N HIS A 77 -0.96 18.21 1.58
CA HIS A 77 -1.66 19.22 2.35
C HIS A 77 -2.16 18.65 3.68
N TYR A 78 -2.75 19.52 4.51
CA TYR A 78 -3.29 19.15 5.83
C TYR A 78 -4.24 17.94 5.80
N ASN A 79 -5.12 17.83 4.80
CA ASN A 79 -6.08 16.73 4.69
C ASN A 79 -5.44 15.38 4.33
N ASP A 80 -4.16 15.36 3.98
CA ASP A 80 -3.43 14.14 3.70
C ASP A 80 -2.77 13.56 4.95
N VAL A 81 -2.71 14.33 6.04
CA VAL A 81 -1.96 14.00 7.26
C VAL A 81 -2.81 13.19 8.24
N ASP A 82 -2.23 12.17 8.83
CA ASP A 82 -2.81 11.37 9.90
C ASP A 82 -2.51 11.94 11.30
N ILE A 83 -3.02 11.27 12.35
CA ILE A 83 -2.82 11.67 13.75
C ILE A 83 -1.35 11.67 14.19
N ASN A 84 -0.48 10.93 13.48
CA ASN A 84 0.96 10.86 13.77
C ASN A 84 1.77 11.95 13.07
N GLY A 85 1.11 12.82 12.28
CA GLY A 85 1.76 13.87 11.52
C GLY A 85 2.36 13.42 10.19
N HIS A 86 2.13 12.18 9.78
CA HIS A 86 2.59 11.63 8.51
C HIS A 86 1.47 11.61 7.47
N ILE A 87 1.84 11.55 6.19
CA ILE A 87 0.85 11.33 5.15
C ILE A 87 0.18 9.97 5.35
N ASN A 88 -1.16 10.00 5.44
CA ASN A 88 -1.97 8.82 5.69
C ASN A 88 -1.77 7.76 4.61
N SER A 89 -1.57 6.52 5.01
CA SER A 89 -1.35 5.39 4.11
C SER A 89 -2.47 5.22 3.06
N VAL A 90 -3.71 5.55 3.40
CA VAL A 90 -4.86 5.51 2.48
C VAL A 90 -4.72 6.55 1.37
N LYS A 91 -4.12 7.71 1.63
CA LYS A 91 -3.93 8.76 0.62
C LYS A 91 -3.04 8.32 -0.54
N TYR A 92 -2.02 7.54 -0.26
CA TYR A 92 -1.21 6.95 -1.34
C TYR A 92 -2.03 6.02 -2.23
N ILE A 93 -2.94 5.22 -1.63
CA ILE A 93 -3.83 4.33 -2.38
C ILE A 93 -4.78 5.14 -3.26
N GLU A 94 -5.44 6.17 -2.69
CA GLU A 94 -6.33 7.07 -3.43
C GLU A 94 -5.61 7.70 -4.63
N HIS A 95 -4.44 8.29 -4.42
CA HIS A 95 -3.68 8.94 -5.49
C HIS A 95 -3.16 7.97 -6.55
N VAL A 96 -2.82 6.74 -6.19
CA VAL A 96 -2.44 5.71 -7.17
C VAL A 96 -3.64 5.30 -8.02
N LEU A 97 -4.80 5.13 -7.40
CA LEU A 97 -6.04 4.80 -8.14
C LEU A 97 -6.49 5.95 -9.04
N ASP A 98 -6.24 7.20 -8.65
CA ASP A 98 -6.50 8.40 -9.45
C ASP A 98 -5.57 8.57 -10.68
N LEU A 99 -4.59 7.69 -10.88
CA LEU A 99 -3.82 7.66 -12.13
C LEU A 99 -4.61 7.09 -13.30
N PHE A 100 -5.73 6.43 -13.02
CA PHE A 100 -6.63 5.84 -14.00
C PHE A 100 -7.91 6.67 -14.07
N ASP A 101 -8.34 7.02 -15.26
CA ASP A 101 -9.54 7.83 -15.44
C ASP A 101 -10.84 7.04 -15.27
N ILE A 102 -11.97 7.76 -15.20
CA ILE A 102 -13.28 7.13 -15.00
C ILE A 102 -13.68 6.24 -16.17
N SER A 103 -13.17 6.47 -17.38
CA SER A 103 -13.44 5.63 -18.55
C SER A 103 -12.77 4.28 -18.43
N TRP A 104 -11.59 4.22 -17.80
CA TRP A 104 -10.92 2.97 -17.46
C TRP A 104 -11.79 2.12 -16.53
N TYR A 105 -12.29 2.71 -15.45
CA TYR A 105 -13.13 2.02 -14.45
C TYR A 105 -14.50 1.58 -14.97
N LYS A 106 -14.97 2.11 -16.12
CA LYS A 106 -16.20 1.63 -16.77
C LYS A 106 -16.05 0.27 -17.45
N SER A 107 -14.83 -0.14 -17.76
CA SER A 107 -14.52 -1.36 -18.51
C SER A 107 -13.55 -2.29 -17.80
N HIS A 108 -13.02 -1.88 -16.64
CA HIS A 108 -12.05 -2.66 -15.89
C HIS A 108 -12.39 -2.64 -14.40
N ARG A 109 -12.21 -3.77 -13.74
CA ARG A 109 -12.32 -3.89 -12.29
C ARG A 109 -10.97 -4.15 -11.67
N LEU A 110 -10.72 -3.55 -10.51
CA LEU A 110 -9.52 -3.82 -9.72
C LEU A 110 -9.53 -5.28 -9.27
N LYS A 111 -8.52 -6.04 -9.68
CA LYS A 111 -8.32 -7.45 -9.34
C LYS A 111 -7.38 -7.63 -8.15
N ARG A 112 -6.30 -6.85 -8.12
CA ARG A 112 -5.27 -6.94 -7.09
C ARG A 112 -4.57 -5.59 -6.94
N PHE A 113 -4.29 -5.25 -5.70
CA PHE A 113 -3.49 -4.09 -5.33
C PHE A 113 -2.48 -4.51 -4.25
N ASP A 114 -1.20 -4.48 -4.59
CA ASP A 114 -0.12 -4.66 -3.62
C ASP A 114 0.55 -3.32 -3.38
N ILE A 115 0.83 -2.99 -2.12
CA ILE A 115 1.50 -1.76 -1.74
C ILE A 115 2.55 -2.05 -0.66
N ALA A 116 3.71 -1.44 -0.80
CA ALA A 116 4.76 -1.44 0.20
C ALA A 116 5.13 0.01 0.55
N TYR A 117 5.04 0.33 1.82
CA TYR A 117 5.47 1.61 2.38
C TYR A 117 6.95 1.50 2.74
N VAL A 118 7.78 2.37 2.16
CA VAL A 118 9.25 2.33 2.26
C VAL A 118 9.76 3.40 3.21
N ALA A 119 9.18 4.59 3.13
CA ALA A 119 9.51 5.73 3.99
C ALA A 119 8.28 6.58 4.27
N GLU A 120 8.35 7.41 5.28
CA GLU A 120 7.31 8.38 5.66
C GLU A 120 7.43 9.65 4.81
N SER A 121 6.30 10.32 4.55
CA SER A 121 6.28 11.68 4.03
C SER A 121 5.38 12.59 4.87
N TYR A 122 5.52 13.88 4.69
CA TYR A 122 4.95 14.91 5.57
C TYR A 122 4.18 15.95 4.78
N CYS A 123 3.42 16.79 5.48
CA CYS A 123 2.77 17.93 4.87
C CYS A 123 3.81 18.88 4.25
N GLY A 124 3.58 19.28 3.01
CA GLY A 124 4.50 20.13 2.23
C GLY A 124 5.48 19.35 1.34
N ASP A 125 5.60 18.03 1.50
CA ASP A 125 6.36 17.23 0.54
C ASP A 125 5.65 17.21 -0.83
N GLU A 126 6.42 17.28 -1.90
CA GLU A 126 5.96 17.00 -3.26
C GLU A 126 6.06 15.49 -3.51
N LEU A 127 4.94 14.85 -3.86
CA LEU A 127 4.90 13.43 -4.24
C LEU A 127 4.91 13.29 -5.76
N ASN A 128 5.88 12.51 -6.27
CA ASN A 128 6.08 12.24 -7.68
C ASN A 128 5.74 10.78 -8.00
N PHE A 129 4.79 10.57 -8.92
CA PHE A 129 4.26 9.25 -9.30
C PHE A 129 4.90 8.80 -10.60
N TYR A 130 5.66 7.73 -10.53
CA TYR A 130 6.27 7.06 -11.68
C TYR A 130 5.52 5.79 -11.99
N GLN A 131 5.01 5.66 -13.20
CA GLN A 131 4.25 4.50 -13.66
C GLN A 131 5.01 3.73 -14.74
N GLU A 132 4.96 2.41 -14.66
CA GLU A 132 5.43 1.46 -15.65
C GLU A 132 4.30 0.51 -16.01
N THR A 133 4.02 0.38 -17.31
CA THR A 133 3.04 -0.60 -17.82
C THR A 133 3.75 -1.92 -18.05
N ILE A 134 3.32 -2.97 -17.35
CA ILE A 134 3.88 -4.32 -17.46
C ILE A 134 3.15 -5.12 -18.55
N ASP A 135 1.83 -5.04 -18.57
CA ASP A 135 0.96 -5.57 -19.60
C ASP A 135 -0.30 -4.69 -19.70
N GLU A 136 -1.26 -5.08 -20.56
CA GLU A 136 -2.49 -4.29 -20.82
C GLU A 136 -3.29 -3.97 -19.54
N ASN A 137 -3.15 -4.77 -18.48
CA ASN A 137 -3.96 -4.67 -17.27
C ASN A 137 -3.12 -4.63 -15.99
N THR A 138 -1.79 -4.61 -16.09
CA THR A 138 -0.88 -4.65 -14.93
C THR A 138 0.09 -3.48 -14.97
N PHE A 139 0.15 -2.76 -13.86
CA PHE A 139 0.95 -1.56 -13.71
C PHE A 139 1.78 -1.62 -12.43
N HIS A 140 3.02 -1.14 -12.50
CA HIS A 140 3.80 -0.79 -11.33
C HIS A 140 3.79 0.72 -11.14
N VAL A 141 3.65 1.15 -9.89
CA VAL A 141 3.73 2.56 -9.53
C VAL A 141 4.72 2.72 -8.38
N ARG A 142 5.68 3.62 -8.55
CA ARG A 142 6.58 4.09 -7.52
C ARG A 142 6.22 5.53 -7.18
N ILE A 143 6.14 5.85 -5.91
CA ILE A 143 5.99 7.22 -5.43
C ILE A 143 7.29 7.62 -4.75
N THR A 144 7.83 8.78 -5.13
CA THR A 144 8.94 9.42 -4.45
C THR A 144 8.47 10.72 -3.81
N LYS A 145 9.22 11.18 -2.82
CA LYS A 145 9.02 12.51 -2.25
C LYS A 145 10.20 13.41 -2.54
N SER A 146 9.91 14.70 -2.68
CA SER A 146 10.89 15.77 -2.76
C SER A 146 10.47 16.94 -1.88
N ASN A 147 11.42 17.61 -1.28
CA ASN A 147 11.25 18.85 -0.54
C ASN A 147 12.59 19.64 -0.58
N ASP A 148 12.73 20.68 0.25
CA ASP A 148 13.94 21.52 0.30
C ASP A 148 15.21 20.74 0.74
N GLU A 149 15.03 19.63 1.48
CA GLU A 149 16.14 18.86 2.05
C GLU A 149 16.48 17.60 1.23
N VAL A 150 15.47 16.99 0.59
CA VAL A 150 15.62 15.71 -0.11
C VAL A 150 14.97 15.73 -1.48
N LYS A 151 15.53 14.97 -2.40
CA LYS A 151 15.03 14.83 -3.76
C LYS A 151 14.89 13.35 -4.13
N ASP A 152 13.72 13.01 -4.71
CA ASP A 152 13.41 11.68 -5.25
C ASP A 152 13.60 10.50 -4.26
N VAL A 153 13.32 10.73 -2.97
CA VAL A 153 13.36 9.67 -1.97
C VAL A 153 12.11 8.80 -2.12
N GLU A 154 12.30 7.51 -2.35
CA GLU A 154 11.19 6.57 -2.51
C GLU A 154 10.41 6.39 -1.22
N VAL A 155 9.07 6.51 -1.31
CA VAL A 155 8.14 6.37 -0.18
C VAL A 155 7.18 5.19 -0.35
N VAL A 156 6.78 4.86 -1.58
CA VAL A 156 5.83 3.78 -1.86
C VAL A 156 6.20 3.04 -3.14
N ARG A 157 5.96 1.72 -3.14
CA ARG A 157 5.90 0.87 -4.34
C ARG A 157 4.58 0.14 -4.36
N SER A 158 3.95 0.05 -5.52
CA SER A 158 2.71 -0.68 -5.69
C SER A 158 2.65 -1.44 -7.01
N LEU A 159 1.89 -2.54 -6.99
CA LEU A 159 1.46 -3.29 -8.17
C LEU A 159 -0.06 -3.21 -8.22
N ILE A 160 -0.58 -2.82 -9.37
CA ILE A 160 -2.01 -2.72 -9.62
C ILE A 160 -2.33 -3.66 -10.78
N LYS A 161 -3.29 -4.55 -10.57
CA LYS A 161 -3.78 -5.44 -11.61
C LYS A 161 -5.28 -5.30 -11.76
N PHE A 162 -5.71 -5.04 -12.99
CA PHE A 162 -7.12 -5.00 -13.37
C PHE A 162 -7.52 -6.28 -14.09
N ILE A 163 -8.83 -6.45 -14.27
CA ILE A 163 -9.45 -7.37 -15.23
C ILE A 163 -10.44 -6.58 -16.05
N LYS A 164 -10.49 -6.87 -17.34
CA LYS A 164 -11.51 -6.31 -18.24
C LYS A 164 -12.84 -7.03 -18.00
N ASP A 165 -13.92 -6.27 -17.97
CA ASP A 165 -15.28 -6.82 -17.86
C ASP A 165 -15.76 -7.46 -19.17
#